data_1b62efac942f714d9001e88942c50a10
#
_entry.id   1b62efac942f714d9001e88942c50a10
#
_cell.length_a   1.000
_cell.length_b   1.000
_cell.length_c   1.000
_cell.angle_alpha   90.00
_cell.angle_beta   90.00
_cell.angle_gamma   90.00
#
_symmetry.space_group_name_H-M   'P 1'
#
loop_
_entity.id
_entity.type
_entity.pdbx_description
1 polymer ?
#
loop_
_entity_poly.entity_id
_entity_poly.type
_entity_poly.pdbx_seq_one_letter_code
_entity_poly.pdbx_strand_id
1 'polypeptide(L)'
;MKNKVKIVTALLITALCTTSAYAAENLIKNDSFETELLGTNGWRFSGGDGWVYENENSADCTTDEVHSGEKALHFNSAVVAQRVELKRNVTYTLEFYIKAKEDCTVNVGFFDGSQDWPGSYPVKTKEISVNTDWTKYTIEFECNNTQDYLAYFNLWDKVDVYVDDVILKEVDGYISRLMTGIDGDGAISYSADYKGGKLFGVALYDENNKLIGFKNNSTSGTFENVSGYGKYTVKSYLLEDDNLRSKTQEIEYNEDSSKNEDTSIGKAKSLTLSEHNVTINVGDENKILDAVIMPEFAYDNKVAWKSSDESIVKVSENGILTAVS
;
A
#
# COMPACT_ATOMS: atom_id res chain seq x y z
N MET A 1 43.65 24.86 -17.76
CA MET A 1 42.37 25.56 -17.91
C MET A 1 41.38 24.95 -16.93
N LYS A 2 40.89 25.70 -15.95
CA LYS A 2 39.99 25.23 -14.92
C LYS A 2 38.54 25.42 -15.43
N ASN A 3 37.82 24.35 -15.70
CA ASN A 3 36.42 24.43 -16.05
C ASN A 3 35.61 24.69 -14.78
N LYS A 4 34.93 25.83 -14.71
CA LYS A 4 33.98 26.19 -13.67
C LYS A 4 32.65 25.53 -13.97
N VAL A 5 32.19 24.66 -13.06
CA VAL A 5 30.83 24.19 -13.03
C VAL A 5 29.92 25.32 -12.58
N LYS A 6 29.03 25.76 -13.43
CA LYS A 6 27.95 26.69 -13.06
C LYS A 6 26.82 25.93 -12.42
N ILE A 7 26.63 26.12 -11.13
CA ILE A 7 25.40 25.70 -10.41
C ILE A 7 24.32 26.71 -10.80
N VAL A 8 23.31 26.25 -11.49
CA VAL A 8 22.12 27.06 -11.76
C VAL A 8 21.20 26.92 -10.54
N THR A 9 21.16 28.00 -9.77
CA THR A 9 20.19 28.12 -8.65
C THR A 9 18.82 28.42 -9.24
N ALA A 10 17.92 27.47 -9.20
CA ALA A 10 16.53 27.69 -9.58
C ALA A 10 15.82 28.45 -8.45
N LEU A 11 15.22 29.56 -8.82
CA LEU A 11 14.46 30.45 -7.96
C LEU A 11 13.17 29.77 -7.49
N LEU A 12 13.02 29.57 -6.18
CA LEU A 12 11.85 28.98 -5.55
C LEU A 12 10.74 30.03 -5.49
N ILE A 13 9.71 29.90 -6.28
CA ILE A 13 8.45 30.65 -6.08
C ILE A 13 7.64 29.89 -5.04
N THR A 14 7.59 30.42 -3.82
CA THR A 14 6.74 29.95 -2.75
C THR A 14 5.30 30.35 -3.03
N ALA A 15 4.51 29.45 -3.59
CA ALA A 15 3.06 29.51 -3.45
C ALA A 15 2.72 28.90 -2.09
N LEU A 16 2.39 29.71 -1.10
CA LEU A 16 1.77 29.26 0.14
C LEU A 16 0.35 28.76 -0.19
N CYS A 17 0.22 27.49 -0.56
CA CYS A 17 -1.03 26.78 -0.35
C CYS A 17 -1.01 26.27 1.09
N THR A 18 -1.73 26.93 1.99
CA THR A 18 -2.07 26.38 3.29
C THR A 18 -3.12 25.29 3.08
N THR A 19 -2.70 24.12 2.64
CA THR A 19 -3.48 22.91 2.86
C THR A 19 -3.27 22.57 4.34
N SER A 20 -4.31 22.71 5.15
CA SER A 20 -4.32 22.05 6.46
C SER A 20 -4.01 20.58 6.21
N ALA A 21 -2.85 20.12 6.64
CA ALA A 21 -2.54 18.71 6.68
C ALA A 21 -3.56 18.11 7.66
N TYR A 22 -4.59 17.45 7.14
CA TYR A 22 -5.36 16.52 7.93
C TYR A 22 -4.38 15.40 8.28
N ALA A 23 -4.04 15.28 9.57
CA ALA A 23 -3.32 14.11 10.04
C ALA A 23 -4.10 12.88 9.58
N ALA A 24 -3.42 11.95 8.91
CA ALA A 24 -4.06 10.73 8.45
C ALA A 24 -4.70 10.03 9.65
N GLU A 25 -5.99 9.68 9.50
CA GLU A 25 -6.77 9.03 10.56
C GLU A 25 -6.12 7.68 10.93
N ASN A 26 -6.00 7.40 12.23
CA ASN A 26 -5.61 6.08 12.70
C ASN A 26 -6.75 5.08 12.39
N LEU A 27 -6.46 4.05 11.61
CA LEU A 27 -7.43 3.03 11.22
C LEU A 27 -7.65 1.97 12.31
N ILE A 28 -6.79 1.92 13.34
CA ILE A 28 -6.94 1.04 14.49
C ILE A 28 -7.92 1.64 15.49
N LYS A 29 -8.81 0.82 16.00
CA LYS A 29 -9.72 1.15 17.10
C LYS A 29 -9.16 0.60 18.40
N ASN A 30 -9.38 1.31 19.52
CA ASN A 30 -8.77 0.99 20.81
C ASN A 30 -7.25 0.82 20.69
N ASP A 31 -6.62 1.79 20.08
CA ASP A 31 -5.22 1.82 19.65
C ASP A 31 -4.23 1.84 20.81
N SER A 32 -4.64 2.36 21.96
CA SER A 32 -3.89 2.38 23.23
C SER A 32 -4.50 1.47 24.30
N PHE A 33 -5.40 0.55 23.93
CA PHE A 33 -5.97 -0.50 24.78
C PHE A 33 -6.67 -0.04 26.06
N GLU A 34 -7.11 1.20 26.11
CA GLU A 34 -7.78 1.79 27.29
C GLU A 34 -9.16 1.16 27.54
N THR A 35 -9.74 0.52 26.54
CA THR A 35 -10.97 -0.27 26.67
C THR A 35 -10.67 -1.76 26.53
N GLU A 36 -11.54 -2.62 27.09
CA GLU A 36 -11.35 -4.07 27.04
C GLU A 36 -11.35 -4.61 25.61
N LEU A 37 -10.65 -5.73 25.42
CA LEU A 37 -10.71 -6.49 24.17
C LEU A 37 -12.13 -7.03 23.92
N LEU A 38 -12.48 -7.24 22.65
CA LEU A 38 -13.79 -7.80 22.28
C LEU A 38 -13.98 -9.27 22.68
N GLY A 39 -12.95 -9.88 23.23
CA GLY A 39 -12.95 -11.27 23.64
C GLY A 39 -12.59 -12.24 22.52
N THR A 40 -12.79 -13.52 22.79
CA THR A 40 -12.52 -14.58 21.82
C THR A 40 -13.82 -15.00 21.15
N ASN A 41 -13.83 -15.05 19.82
CA ASN A 41 -14.88 -15.70 19.02
C ASN A 41 -14.48 -17.13 18.62
N GLY A 42 -13.60 -17.76 19.38
CA GLY A 42 -12.95 -19.00 18.99
C GLY A 42 -12.02 -18.74 17.80
N TRP A 43 -11.97 -19.65 16.84
CA TRP A 43 -11.13 -19.55 15.65
C TRP A 43 -11.60 -18.51 14.61
N ARG A 44 -12.56 -17.66 14.93
CA ARG A 44 -13.16 -16.70 14.01
C ARG A 44 -12.85 -15.28 14.45
N PHE A 45 -11.99 -14.60 13.72
CA PHE A 45 -11.78 -13.15 13.83
C PHE A 45 -12.91 -12.39 13.12
N SER A 46 -14.14 -12.86 13.29
CA SER A 46 -15.30 -12.32 12.60
C SER A 46 -15.95 -11.22 13.42
N GLY A 47 -15.80 -10.00 12.92
CA GLY A 47 -16.71 -8.90 13.19
C GLY A 47 -16.45 -8.13 14.49
N GLY A 48 -16.28 -6.85 14.34
CA GLY A 48 -16.23 -5.86 15.40
C GLY A 48 -15.15 -4.83 15.15
N ASP A 49 -15.40 -3.60 15.61
CA ASP A 49 -14.47 -2.49 15.52
C ASP A 49 -13.46 -2.53 16.69
N GLY A 50 -12.75 -3.65 16.89
CA GLY A 50 -11.80 -3.77 17.98
C GLY A 50 -10.93 -5.02 17.91
N TRP A 51 -10.06 -5.17 18.90
CA TRP A 51 -9.12 -6.27 19.00
C TRP A 51 -9.79 -7.55 19.52
N VAL A 52 -9.50 -8.66 18.87
CA VAL A 52 -9.92 -10.02 19.24
C VAL A 52 -8.70 -10.92 19.38
N TYR A 53 -8.82 -12.00 20.13
CA TYR A 53 -7.74 -12.96 20.34
C TYR A 53 -8.21 -14.41 20.24
N GLU A 54 -7.26 -15.32 20.01
CA GLU A 54 -7.55 -16.70 19.63
C GLU A 54 -8.02 -17.58 20.79
N ASN A 55 -7.30 -17.56 21.91
CA ASN A 55 -7.50 -18.48 23.03
C ASN A 55 -8.04 -17.75 24.27
N GLU A 56 -8.97 -18.35 24.98
CA GLU A 56 -9.45 -17.79 26.24
C GLU A 56 -8.31 -17.54 27.22
N ASN A 57 -8.29 -16.39 27.85
CA ASN A 57 -7.28 -15.93 28.83
C ASN A 57 -5.85 -15.84 28.28
N SER A 58 -5.64 -15.81 26.97
CA SER A 58 -4.31 -15.64 26.37
C SER A 58 -3.97 -14.17 26.05
N ALA A 59 -4.94 -13.27 26.18
CA ALA A 59 -4.74 -11.83 26.04
C ALA A 59 -5.75 -11.05 26.87
N ASP A 60 -5.32 -9.90 27.37
CA ASP A 60 -6.12 -8.95 28.14
C ASP A 60 -5.56 -7.53 28.05
N CYS A 61 -6.31 -6.54 28.56
CA CYS A 61 -5.80 -5.19 28.79
C CYS A 61 -5.32 -5.07 30.22
N THR A 62 -4.04 -4.83 30.41
CA THR A 62 -3.38 -4.80 31.71
C THR A 62 -2.96 -3.39 32.12
N THR A 63 -2.86 -3.16 33.44
CA THR A 63 -2.28 -1.96 34.05
C THR A 63 -0.85 -2.19 34.55
N ASP A 64 -0.31 -3.41 34.42
CA ASP A 64 0.97 -3.76 35.03
C ASP A 64 2.18 -3.19 34.26
N GLU A 65 2.09 -3.19 32.94
CA GLU A 65 3.13 -2.71 32.03
C GLU A 65 2.48 -1.84 30.97
N VAL A 66 2.66 -0.54 31.02
CA VAL A 66 2.01 0.45 30.17
C VAL A 66 3.06 1.36 29.55
N HIS A 67 2.94 1.67 28.25
CA HIS A 67 3.79 2.66 27.59
C HIS A 67 3.19 4.06 27.71
N SER A 68 1.90 4.18 27.47
CA SER A 68 1.15 5.44 27.66
C SER A 68 -0.26 5.16 28.20
N GLY A 69 -0.94 6.19 28.72
CA GLY A 69 -2.29 6.01 29.25
C GLY A 69 -2.37 5.22 30.55
N GLU A 70 -3.40 4.39 30.68
CA GLU A 70 -3.66 3.59 31.89
C GLU A 70 -3.52 2.08 31.64
N LYS A 71 -3.65 1.61 30.39
CA LYS A 71 -3.63 0.21 30.01
C LYS A 71 -2.78 -0.05 28.76
N ALA A 72 -2.32 -1.28 28.61
CA ALA A 72 -1.70 -1.82 27.40
C ALA A 72 -2.24 -3.22 27.11
N LEU A 73 -2.11 -3.67 25.87
CA LEU A 73 -2.34 -5.07 25.52
C LEU A 73 -1.30 -5.95 26.18
N HIS A 74 -1.72 -6.99 26.86
CA HIS A 74 -0.92 -8.12 27.27
C HIS A 74 -1.34 -9.38 26.53
N PHE A 75 -0.41 -10.19 26.08
CA PHE A 75 -0.69 -11.51 25.52
C PHE A 75 0.46 -12.48 25.71
N ASN A 76 0.11 -13.78 25.74
CA ASN A 76 1.04 -14.87 25.96
C ASN A 76 0.62 -16.07 25.12
N SER A 77 1.50 -16.55 24.22
CA SER A 77 1.22 -17.67 23.33
C SER A 77 -0.12 -17.54 22.58
N ALA A 78 -0.32 -16.39 21.93
CA ALA A 78 -1.57 -16.04 21.28
C ALA A 78 -1.40 -15.31 19.94
N VAL A 79 -2.46 -15.29 19.16
CA VAL A 79 -2.67 -14.35 18.07
C VAL A 79 -3.69 -13.30 18.52
N VAL A 80 -3.32 -12.03 18.42
CA VAL A 80 -4.23 -10.91 18.66
C VAL A 80 -4.35 -10.12 17.37
N ALA A 81 -5.55 -9.85 16.93
CA ALA A 81 -5.79 -9.22 15.63
C ALA A 81 -6.97 -8.26 15.65
N GLN A 82 -6.94 -7.29 14.73
CA GLN A 82 -8.04 -6.40 14.44
C GLN A 82 -8.32 -6.34 12.94
N ARG A 83 -9.60 -6.38 12.56
CA ARG A 83 -10.02 -6.22 11.18
C ARG A 83 -9.91 -4.76 10.76
N VAL A 84 -9.31 -4.52 9.60
CA VAL A 84 -9.14 -3.20 8.98
C VAL A 84 -9.41 -3.29 7.49
N GLU A 85 -10.11 -2.30 6.94
CA GLU A 85 -10.32 -2.17 5.51
C GLU A 85 -9.19 -1.33 4.91
N LEU A 86 -8.44 -1.89 3.95
CA LEU A 86 -7.34 -1.21 3.27
C LEU A 86 -7.63 -1.07 1.78
N LYS A 87 -7.19 0.03 1.19
CA LYS A 87 -7.42 0.37 -0.21
C LYS A 87 -6.27 -0.13 -1.08
N ARG A 88 -6.61 -0.62 -2.26
CA ARG A 88 -5.64 -1.05 -3.27
C ARG A 88 -4.69 0.07 -3.67
N ASN A 89 -3.42 -0.27 -3.90
CA ASN A 89 -2.35 0.63 -4.34
C ASN A 89 -2.07 1.77 -3.36
N VAL A 90 -2.41 1.58 -2.09
CA VAL A 90 -2.11 2.51 -1.00
C VAL A 90 -1.03 1.89 -0.13
N THR A 91 -0.07 2.71 0.27
CA THR A 91 0.96 2.32 1.24
C THR A 91 0.53 2.78 2.63
N TYR A 92 0.62 1.87 3.59
CA TYR A 92 0.29 2.10 5.00
C TYR A 92 1.50 1.88 5.87
N THR A 93 1.56 2.57 7.00
CA THR A 93 2.49 2.27 8.09
C THR A 93 1.71 1.75 9.29
N LEU A 94 2.20 0.65 9.87
CA LEU A 94 1.81 0.16 11.18
C LEU A 94 2.94 0.50 12.14
N GLU A 95 2.66 1.40 13.09
CA GLU A 95 3.57 1.82 14.16
C GLU A 95 3.01 1.33 15.49
N PHE A 96 3.86 0.91 16.41
CA PHE A 96 3.46 0.46 17.74
C PHE A 96 4.67 0.42 18.67
N TYR A 97 4.39 0.44 19.97
CA TYR A 97 5.37 0.13 21.01
C TYR A 97 5.16 -1.30 21.51
N ILE A 98 6.25 -2.01 21.76
CA ILE A 98 6.22 -3.40 22.21
C ILE A 98 7.39 -3.67 23.16
N LYS A 99 7.15 -4.50 24.17
CA LYS A 99 8.15 -5.07 25.08
C LYS A 99 7.76 -6.49 25.47
N ALA A 100 8.69 -7.24 26.05
CA ALA A 100 8.44 -8.58 26.60
C ALA A 100 9.05 -8.72 27.98
N LYS A 101 8.67 -9.73 28.74
CA LYS A 101 9.32 -10.06 30.02
C LYS A 101 10.69 -10.71 29.81
N GLU A 102 10.91 -11.36 28.69
CA GLU A 102 12.15 -12.00 28.26
C GLU A 102 12.32 -11.79 26.77
N ASP A 103 13.56 -11.83 26.27
CA ASP A 103 13.82 -11.72 24.83
C ASP A 103 13.07 -12.80 24.06
N CYS A 104 12.29 -12.39 23.07
CA CYS A 104 11.51 -13.29 22.24
C CYS A 104 11.36 -12.77 20.81
N THR A 105 10.69 -13.55 19.97
CA THR A 105 10.38 -13.18 18.60
C THR A 105 8.87 -13.12 18.39
N VAL A 106 8.38 -12.00 17.89
CA VAL A 106 6.96 -11.78 17.59
C VAL A 106 6.78 -11.59 16.10
N ASN A 107 5.78 -12.26 15.53
CA ASN A 107 5.35 -12.04 14.16
C ASN A 107 4.28 -10.95 14.13
N VAL A 108 4.50 -9.93 13.31
CA VAL A 108 3.57 -8.79 13.17
C VAL A 108 3.29 -8.54 11.69
N GLY A 109 2.06 -8.19 11.37
CA GLY A 109 1.74 -7.87 9.98
C GLY A 109 0.26 -7.91 9.64
N PHE A 110 -0.03 -8.41 8.44
CA PHE A 110 -1.38 -8.42 7.88
C PHE A 110 -1.71 -9.79 7.29
N PHE A 111 -2.89 -10.30 7.64
CA PHE A 111 -3.51 -11.46 6.99
C PHE A 111 -4.65 -11.03 6.07
N ASP A 112 -5.01 -11.91 5.15
CA ASP A 112 -6.23 -11.77 4.35
C ASP A 112 -7.47 -11.92 5.24
N GLY A 113 -8.20 -10.82 5.41
CA GLY A 113 -9.39 -10.76 6.25
C GLY A 113 -10.62 -11.47 5.66
N SER A 114 -10.56 -11.92 4.40
CA SER A 114 -11.62 -12.76 3.81
C SER A 114 -11.67 -14.17 4.42
N GLN A 115 -10.58 -14.56 5.12
CA GLN A 115 -10.47 -15.82 5.84
C GLN A 115 -10.74 -15.58 7.33
N ASP A 116 -11.55 -16.43 7.93
CA ASP A 116 -11.87 -16.37 9.36
C ASP A 116 -10.68 -16.79 10.27
N TRP A 117 -9.55 -17.19 9.67
CA TRP A 117 -8.39 -17.71 10.36
C TRP A 117 -7.07 -17.08 9.87
N PRO A 118 -6.29 -16.43 10.73
CA PRO A 118 -5.02 -15.80 10.33
C PRO A 118 -3.88 -16.78 10.03
N GLY A 119 -4.06 -18.08 10.26
CA GLY A 119 -2.98 -19.06 10.15
C GLY A 119 -2.62 -19.51 8.73
N SER A 120 -3.43 -19.20 7.71
CA SER A 120 -3.26 -19.85 6.41
C SER A 120 -2.50 -19.05 5.36
N TYR A 121 -2.63 -17.72 5.33
CA TYR A 121 -2.04 -16.90 4.26
C TYR A 121 -1.66 -15.49 4.75
N PRO A 122 -0.45 -15.31 5.34
CA PRO A 122 0.04 -13.97 5.63
C PRO A 122 0.25 -13.23 4.30
N VAL A 123 -0.35 -12.07 4.18
CA VAL A 123 -0.12 -11.17 3.04
C VAL A 123 1.19 -10.43 3.22
N LYS A 124 1.48 -10.01 4.45
CA LYS A 124 2.73 -9.38 4.86
C LYS A 124 3.01 -9.72 6.30
N THR A 125 4.11 -10.39 6.55
CA THR A 125 4.59 -10.70 7.90
C THR A 125 6.00 -10.20 8.07
N LYS A 126 6.28 -9.64 9.22
CA LYS A 126 7.62 -9.30 9.68
C LYS A 126 7.85 -9.96 11.04
N GLU A 127 8.92 -10.70 11.12
CA GLU A 127 9.46 -11.19 12.40
C GLU A 127 10.28 -10.08 13.05
N ILE A 128 9.99 -9.77 14.31
CA ILE A 128 10.71 -8.76 15.09
C ILE A 128 11.26 -9.37 16.37
N SER A 129 12.47 -8.98 16.73
CA SER A 129 13.07 -9.34 18.03
C SER A 129 12.60 -8.34 19.07
N VAL A 130 11.97 -8.83 20.13
CA VAL A 130 11.41 -8.02 21.22
C VAL A 130 12.23 -8.28 22.48
N ASN A 131 12.59 -7.23 23.18
CA ASN A 131 13.35 -7.27 24.44
C ASN A 131 12.51 -6.73 25.62
N THR A 132 13.14 -6.55 26.75
CA THR A 132 12.50 -6.11 27.99
C THR A 132 12.21 -4.61 28.07
N ASP A 133 12.66 -3.82 27.11
CA ASP A 133 12.44 -2.38 27.05
C ASP A 133 11.36 -2.03 26.02
N TRP A 134 10.52 -1.03 26.31
CA TRP A 134 9.58 -0.49 25.33
C TRP A 134 10.32 0.01 24.10
N THR A 135 10.08 -0.62 22.96
CA THR A 135 10.72 -0.32 21.69
C THR A 135 9.66 0.00 20.64
N LYS A 136 9.84 1.11 19.93
CA LYS A 136 8.98 1.47 18.81
C LYS A 136 9.38 0.69 17.57
N TYR A 137 8.40 0.08 16.92
CA TYR A 137 8.53 -0.53 15.60
C TYR A 137 7.66 0.17 14.58
N THR A 138 8.12 0.16 13.34
CA THR A 138 7.38 0.65 12.18
C THR A 138 7.47 -0.39 11.06
N ILE A 139 6.31 -0.78 10.52
CA ILE A 139 6.21 -1.71 9.40
C ILE A 139 5.46 -1.01 8.28
N GLU A 140 6.08 -0.93 7.11
CA GLU A 140 5.44 -0.42 5.90
C GLU A 140 4.82 -1.57 5.11
N PHE A 141 3.59 -1.36 4.69
CA PHE A 141 2.81 -2.32 3.92
C PHE A 141 2.22 -1.65 2.68
N GLU A 142 2.54 -2.18 1.49
CA GLU A 142 1.88 -1.80 0.24
C GLU A 142 0.70 -2.74 0.00
N CYS A 143 -0.50 -2.20 -0.04
CA CYS A 143 -1.73 -2.94 -0.23
C CYS A 143 -1.99 -3.19 -1.72
N ASN A 144 -2.02 -4.45 -2.14
CA ASN A 144 -2.20 -4.82 -3.55
C ASN A 144 -3.66 -5.05 -3.93
N ASN A 145 -4.54 -5.23 -2.96
CA ASN A 145 -5.97 -5.47 -3.17
C ASN A 145 -6.80 -4.62 -2.21
N THR A 146 -7.96 -4.14 -2.65
CA THR A 146 -8.95 -3.55 -1.74
C THR A 146 -9.71 -4.69 -1.09
N GLN A 147 -9.53 -4.85 0.19
CA GLN A 147 -10.24 -5.87 0.98
C GLN A 147 -10.06 -5.63 2.47
N ASP A 148 -10.77 -6.43 3.26
CA ASP A 148 -10.52 -6.54 4.69
C ASP A 148 -9.20 -7.26 4.93
N TYR A 149 -8.42 -6.71 5.84
CA TYR A 149 -7.21 -7.32 6.36
C TYR A 149 -7.33 -7.49 7.87
N LEU A 150 -6.58 -8.43 8.41
CA LEU A 150 -6.36 -8.55 9.85
C LEU A 150 -4.96 -8.01 10.15
N ALA A 151 -4.88 -6.85 10.80
CA ALA A 151 -3.64 -6.40 11.45
C ALA A 151 -3.45 -7.26 12.70
N TYR A 152 -2.26 -7.86 12.88
CA TYR A 152 -2.07 -8.87 13.92
C TYR A 152 -0.72 -8.82 14.60
N PHE A 153 -0.70 -9.35 15.84
CA PHE A 153 0.47 -9.76 16.61
C PHE A 153 0.35 -11.25 16.89
N ASN A 154 1.41 -12.01 16.69
CA ASN A 154 1.43 -13.46 16.91
C ASN A 154 2.69 -13.90 17.63
N LEU A 155 2.51 -14.61 18.71
CA LEU A 155 3.56 -15.21 19.52
C LEU A 155 3.19 -16.67 19.82
N TRP A 156 4.09 -17.60 19.50
CA TRP A 156 3.93 -19.01 19.83
C TRP A 156 4.64 -19.42 21.14
N ASP A 157 5.61 -18.63 21.57
CA ASP A 157 6.34 -18.86 22.80
C ASP A 157 5.52 -18.45 24.04
N LYS A 158 5.79 -19.08 25.18
CA LYS A 158 5.14 -18.75 26.45
C LYS A 158 5.89 -17.64 27.17
N VAL A 159 5.92 -16.47 26.56
CA VAL A 159 6.52 -15.25 27.09
C VAL A 159 5.45 -14.18 27.16
N ASP A 160 5.42 -13.42 28.24
CA ASP A 160 4.49 -12.29 28.35
C ASP A 160 4.99 -11.13 27.49
N VAL A 161 4.15 -10.69 26.56
CA VAL A 161 4.40 -9.58 25.64
C VAL A 161 3.36 -8.50 25.85
N TYR A 162 3.80 -7.25 25.76
CA TYR A 162 2.98 -6.05 25.95
C TYR A 162 3.10 -5.19 24.70
N VAL A 163 1.95 -4.68 24.22
CA VAL A 163 1.85 -3.79 23.07
C VAL A 163 1.02 -2.58 23.42
N ASP A 164 1.42 -1.40 22.91
CA ASP A 164 0.72 -0.15 23.17
C ASP A 164 0.88 0.82 22.00
N ASP A 165 0.01 1.85 21.96
CA ASP A 165 0.05 2.95 20.99
C ASP A 165 0.14 2.48 19.53
N VAL A 166 -0.79 1.63 19.12
CA VAL A 166 -0.83 1.05 17.78
C VAL A 166 -1.45 2.05 16.79
N ILE A 167 -0.69 2.46 15.78
CA ILE A 167 -1.13 3.41 14.75
C ILE A 167 -1.02 2.74 13.39
N LEU A 168 -2.13 2.61 12.69
CA LEU A 168 -2.19 2.23 11.29
C LEU A 168 -2.72 3.41 10.48
N LYS A 169 -1.90 3.95 9.62
CA LYS A 169 -2.27 5.12 8.80
C LYS A 169 -1.74 5.01 7.39
N GLU A 170 -2.42 5.68 6.47
CA GLU A 170 -1.93 5.88 5.11
C GLU A 170 -0.68 6.76 5.14
N VAL A 171 0.32 6.41 4.34
CA VAL A 171 1.55 7.21 4.17
C VAL A 171 1.23 8.42 3.30
N ASP A 172 1.69 9.61 3.71
CA ASP A 172 1.39 10.86 3.00
C ASP A 172 1.99 10.93 1.60
N GLY A 173 3.14 10.29 1.38
CA GLY A 173 3.78 10.23 0.07
C GLY A 173 4.28 8.83 -0.28
N TYR A 174 3.82 8.28 -1.40
CA TYR A 174 4.28 6.99 -1.90
C TYR A 174 4.17 6.90 -3.42
N ILE A 175 4.95 5.99 -4.00
CA ILE A 175 4.84 5.63 -5.41
C ILE A 175 4.05 4.31 -5.45
N SER A 176 2.80 4.39 -5.90
CA SER A 176 1.92 3.21 -5.95
C SER A 176 2.31 2.27 -7.09
N ARG A 177 2.78 2.83 -8.22
CA ARG A 177 3.11 2.04 -9.40
C ARG A 177 4.28 2.65 -10.17
N LEU A 178 5.13 1.79 -10.72
CA LEU A 178 6.07 2.12 -11.78
C LEU A 178 6.05 0.97 -12.78
N MET A 179 5.82 1.29 -14.04
CA MET A 179 5.78 0.36 -15.15
C MET A 179 6.74 0.83 -16.23
N THR A 180 7.32 -0.11 -16.97
CA THR A 180 8.23 0.17 -18.05
C THR A 180 7.90 -0.70 -19.26
N GLY A 181 8.19 -0.22 -20.45
CA GLY A 181 8.08 -0.96 -21.69
C GLY A 181 9.15 -0.52 -22.68
N ILE A 182 9.43 -1.36 -23.65
CA ILE A 182 10.34 -1.04 -24.73
C ILE A 182 9.65 -1.30 -26.06
N ASP A 183 9.78 -0.38 -27.00
CA ASP A 183 9.28 -0.58 -28.36
C ASP A 183 10.36 -1.19 -29.28
N GLY A 184 9.96 -1.52 -30.51
CA GLY A 184 10.84 -2.13 -31.50
C GLY A 184 12.01 -1.24 -31.94
N ASP A 185 11.90 0.07 -31.71
CA ASP A 185 12.91 1.08 -32.08
C ASP A 185 13.85 1.40 -30.92
N GLY A 186 13.70 0.73 -29.77
CA GLY A 186 14.53 0.91 -28.60
C GLY A 186 14.20 2.13 -27.74
N ALA A 187 12.99 2.67 -27.88
CA ALA A 187 12.52 3.67 -26.95
C ALA A 187 11.95 3.02 -25.69
N ILE A 188 12.45 3.42 -24.52
CA ILE A 188 12.00 2.90 -23.24
C ILE A 188 10.94 3.85 -22.69
N SER A 189 9.71 3.38 -22.62
CA SER A 189 8.59 4.11 -22.05
C SER A 189 8.39 3.75 -20.57
N TYR A 190 7.77 4.67 -19.82
CA TYR A 190 7.38 4.44 -18.43
C TYR A 190 6.02 5.05 -18.13
N SER A 191 5.36 4.47 -17.13
CA SER A 191 4.18 5.03 -16.48
C SER A 191 4.31 4.81 -14.97
N ALA A 192 4.01 5.85 -14.20
CA ALA A 192 4.11 5.82 -12.76
C ALA A 192 2.91 6.51 -12.12
N ASP A 193 2.43 5.97 -11.01
CA ASP A 193 1.43 6.61 -10.17
C ASP A 193 2.05 6.87 -8.81
N TYR A 194 1.79 8.05 -8.26
CA TYR A 194 2.24 8.43 -6.93
C TYR A 194 1.21 9.32 -6.24
N LYS A 195 1.30 9.39 -4.93
CA LYS A 195 0.49 10.28 -4.09
C LYS A 195 1.42 11.09 -3.18
N GLY A 196 1.04 12.34 -2.93
CA GLY A 196 1.80 13.22 -2.04
C GLY A 196 3.21 13.53 -2.52
N GLY A 197 4.09 13.87 -1.57
CA GLY A 197 5.48 14.23 -1.85
C GLY A 197 5.67 15.63 -2.44
N LYS A 198 6.92 16.10 -2.43
CA LYS A 198 7.29 17.45 -2.90
C LYS A 198 7.83 17.45 -4.32
N LEU A 199 8.57 16.41 -4.68
CA LEU A 199 9.19 16.27 -6.00
C LEU A 199 9.07 14.81 -6.46
N PHE A 200 8.70 14.65 -7.72
CA PHE A 200 8.65 13.35 -8.37
C PHE A 200 9.54 13.39 -9.62
N GLY A 201 10.23 12.28 -9.90
CA GLY A 201 11.03 12.15 -11.12
C GLY A 201 11.27 10.69 -11.48
N VAL A 202 11.58 10.45 -12.75
CA VAL A 202 11.91 9.13 -13.27
C VAL A 202 13.24 9.18 -14.00
N ALA A 203 14.14 8.28 -13.67
CA ALA A 203 15.46 8.14 -14.26
C ALA A 203 15.61 6.82 -14.99
N LEU A 204 16.38 6.83 -16.07
CA LEU A 204 16.82 5.65 -16.80
C LEU A 204 18.33 5.47 -16.59
N TYR A 205 18.73 4.26 -16.25
CA TYR A 205 20.14 3.86 -16.10
C TYR A 205 20.47 2.70 -17.03
N ASP A 206 21.72 2.63 -17.50
CA ASP A 206 22.26 1.46 -18.19
C ASP A 206 22.69 0.36 -17.20
N GLU A 207 23.17 -0.78 -17.72
CA GLU A 207 23.66 -1.91 -16.94
C GLU A 207 24.84 -1.58 -15.99
N ASN A 208 25.57 -0.49 -16.25
CA ASN A 208 26.68 -0.03 -15.44
C ASN A 208 26.25 1.04 -14.42
N ASN A 209 24.93 1.21 -14.19
CA ASN A 209 24.34 2.26 -13.34
C ASN A 209 24.66 3.69 -13.80
N LYS A 210 24.98 3.88 -15.08
CA LYS A 210 25.18 5.21 -15.64
C LYS A 210 23.82 5.82 -15.99
N LEU A 211 23.56 7.05 -15.54
CA LEU A 211 22.35 7.78 -15.86
C LEU A 211 22.31 8.10 -17.38
N ILE A 212 21.27 7.61 -18.04
CA ILE A 212 20.99 7.84 -19.47
C ILE A 212 20.02 9.00 -19.65
N GLY A 213 19.02 9.10 -18.81
CA GLY A 213 18.01 10.16 -18.89
C GLY A 213 17.27 10.38 -17.60
N PHE A 214 16.66 11.57 -17.49
CA PHE A 214 15.82 11.93 -16.34
C PHE A 214 14.62 12.76 -16.81
N LYS A 215 13.44 12.44 -16.27
CA LYS A 215 12.19 13.15 -16.47
C LYS A 215 11.70 13.67 -15.12
N ASN A 216 11.41 14.95 -15.04
CA ASN A 216 10.95 15.62 -13.83
C ASN A 216 9.44 15.89 -13.90
N ASN A 217 8.73 15.65 -12.82
CA ASN A 217 7.27 15.89 -12.66
C ASN A 217 6.41 15.32 -13.81
N SER A 218 6.81 14.15 -14.34
CA SER A 218 6.07 13.49 -15.39
C SER A 218 5.73 12.06 -14.95
N THR A 219 4.46 11.74 -14.90
CA THR A 219 3.95 10.40 -14.54
C THR A 219 4.04 9.41 -15.68
N SER A 220 4.26 9.88 -16.92
CA SER A 220 4.49 9.02 -18.08
C SER A 220 5.44 9.69 -19.05
N GLY A 221 6.12 8.91 -19.86
CA GLY A 221 7.02 9.44 -20.88
C GLY A 221 7.86 8.36 -21.52
N THR A 222 8.74 8.82 -22.44
CA THR A 222 9.62 7.94 -23.19
C THR A 222 11.04 8.48 -23.14
N PHE A 223 12.00 7.58 -22.99
CA PHE A 223 13.42 7.81 -23.20
C PHE A 223 13.76 7.34 -24.61
N GLU A 224 13.84 8.30 -25.54
CA GLU A 224 14.10 8.05 -26.94
C GLU A 224 15.58 7.70 -27.18
N ASN A 225 15.83 6.95 -28.26
CA ASN A 225 17.17 6.65 -28.75
C ASN A 225 18.09 6.02 -27.70
N VAL A 226 17.60 5.08 -26.95
CA VAL A 226 18.42 4.28 -26.04
C VAL A 226 19.40 3.48 -26.89
N SER A 227 20.69 3.78 -26.75
CA SER A 227 21.74 3.18 -27.58
C SER A 227 22.27 1.90 -26.94
N GLY A 228 22.13 0.80 -27.67
CA GLY A 228 22.71 -0.50 -27.29
C GLY A 228 21.69 -1.45 -26.69
N TYR A 229 21.91 -2.73 -27.03
CA TYR A 229 21.18 -3.82 -26.43
C TYR A 229 21.73 -4.10 -25.02
N GLY A 230 20.90 -4.55 -24.11
CA GLY A 230 21.29 -4.90 -22.75
C GLY A 230 20.23 -4.57 -21.72
N LYS A 231 20.62 -4.60 -20.46
CA LYS A 231 19.73 -4.33 -19.34
C LYS A 231 19.70 -2.86 -19.01
N TYR A 232 18.50 -2.37 -18.76
CA TYR A 232 18.24 -1.01 -18.31
C TYR A 232 17.43 -1.03 -17.03
N THR A 233 17.63 -0.01 -16.21
CA THR A 233 16.89 0.18 -14.96
C THR A 233 16.13 1.51 -15.03
N VAL A 234 14.81 1.45 -14.98
CA VAL A 234 13.96 2.62 -14.77
C VAL A 234 13.69 2.76 -13.29
N LYS A 235 13.95 3.92 -12.74
CA LYS A 235 13.78 4.20 -11.31
C LYS A 235 13.00 5.48 -11.11
N SER A 236 11.86 5.38 -10.45
CA SER A 236 11.10 6.54 -10.01
C SER A 236 11.53 6.96 -8.61
N TYR A 237 11.46 8.25 -8.36
CA TYR A 237 11.82 8.90 -7.11
C TYR A 237 10.71 9.83 -6.67
N LEU A 238 10.38 9.79 -5.40
CA LEU A 238 9.46 10.71 -4.74
C LEU A 238 10.15 11.25 -3.48
N LEU A 239 10.37 12.55 -3.45
CA LEU A 239 10.89 13.22 -2.26
C LEU A 239 9.72 13.69 -1.41
N GLU A 240 9.67 13.22 -0.18
CA GLU A 240 8.73 13.61 0.84
C GLU A 240 9.52 14.05 2.09
N ASP A 241 9.44 15.33 2.43
CA ASP A 241 10.27 15.94 3.47
C ASP A 241 11.75 15.55 3.32
N ASP A 242 12.31 14.79 4.25
CA ASP A 242 13.67 14.29 4.20
C ASP A 242 13.77 12.83 3.72
N ASN A 243 12.64 12.22 3.32
CA ASN A 243 12.58 10.84 2.85
C ASN A 243 12.55 10.79 1.33
N LEU A 244 13.48 10.02 0.75
CA LEU A 244 13.50 9.71 -0.67
C LEU A 244 12.94 8.29 -0.89
N ARG A 245 11.71 8.21 -1.40
CA ARG A 245 11.11 6.94 -1.80
C ARG A 245 11.46 6.63 -3.24
N SER A 246 11.55 5.35 -3.57
CA SER A 246 11.81 4.94 -4.95
C SER A 246 11.18 3.60 -5.26
N LYS A 247 10.76 3.44 -6.54
CA LYS A 247 10.45 2.13 -7.15
C LYS A 247 11.36 1.90 -8.33
N THR A 248 11.69 0.64 -8.57
CA THR A 248 12.63 0.24 -9.62
C THR A 248 11.99 -0.84 -10.48
N GLN A 249 12.17 -0.73 -11.79
CA GLN A 249 11.85 -1.74 -12.77
C GLN A 249 13.05 -2.00 -13.68
N GLU A 250 13.34 -3.25 -13.94
CA GLU A 250 14.36 -3.65 -14.90
C GLU A 250 13.69 -4.02 -16.23
N ILE A 251 14.34 -3.66 -17.33
CA ILE A 251 13.91 -4.01 -18.67
C ILE A 251 15.13 -4.39 -19.51
N GLU A 252 14.98 -5.36 -20.39
CA GLU A 252 16.03 -5.82 -21.28
C GLU A 252 15.70 -5.47 -22.72
N TYR A 253 16.61 -4.75 -23.37
CA TYR A 253 16.55 -4.47 -24.80
C TYR A 253 17.31 -5.54 -25.57
N ASN A 254 16.60 -6.37 -26.29
CA ASN A 254 17.18 -7.48 -27.05
C ASN A 254 17.40 -7.11 -28.51
N GLU A 255 18.49 -7.61 -29.08
CA GLU A 255 18.77 -7.48 -30.51
C GLU A 255 17.70 -8.16 -31.38
N ASP A 256 17.16 -9.29 -30.90
CA ASP A 256 15.99 -9.94 -31.49
C ASP A 256 14.73 -9.22 -31.00
N SER A 257 14.19 -8.34 -31.84
CA SER A 257 13.02 -7.52 -31.52
C SER A 257 11.77 -8.34 -31.15
N SER A 258 11.71 -9.62 -31.55
CA SER A 258 10.61 -10.51 -31.15
C SER A 258 10.65 -10.91 -29.67
N LYS A 259 11.80 -10.70 -29.01
CA LYS A 259 11.99 -10.93 -27.57
C LYS A 259 11.83 -9.65 -26.75
N ASN A 260 11.80 -8.49 -27.40
CA ASN A 260 11.39 -7.28 -26.73
C ASN A 260 9.93 -7.46 -26.43
N GLU A 261 9.61 -7.58 -25.16
CA GLU A 261 8.23 -7.58 -24.77
C GLU A 261 7.62 -6.31 -25.34
N ASP A 262 6.69 -6.43 -26.29
CA ASP A 262 5.78 -5.35 -26.65
C ASP A 262 4.86 -5.09 -25.43
N THR A 263 5.50 -4.76 -24.33
CA THR A 263 4.90 -4.13 -23.21
C THR A 263 4.64 -2.70 -23.64
N SER A 264 3.81 -2.53 -24.68
CA SER A 264 3.22 -1.24 -24.90
C SER A 264 2.48 -0.89 -23.61
N ILE A 265 3.20 -0.23 -22.70
CA ILE A 265 2.62 0.58 -21.64
C ILE A 265 1.80 1.61 -22.38
N GLY A 266 0.83 1.18 -23.00
CA GLY A 266 0.36 2.13 -23.85
C GLY A 266 -1.14 2.21 -23.85
N LYS A 267 -1.82 1.26 -24.22
CA LYS A 267 -3.26 1.35 -24.40
C LYS A 267 -3.95 0.16 -23.80
N ALA A 268 -5.06 0.42 -23.15
CA ALA A 268 -6.00 -0.63 -22.79
C ALA A 268 -6.37 -1.41 -24.07
N LYS A 269 -6.10 -2.72 -24.05
CA LYS A 269 -6.43 -3.64 -25.17
C LYS A 269 -7.77 -4.31 -24.96
N SER A 270 -8.15 -4.52 -23.69
CA SER A 270 -9.46 -5.07 -23.34
C SER A 270 -9.90 -4.56 -21.96
N LEU A 271 -11.21 -4.56 -21.77
CA LEU A 271 -11.86 -4.29 -20.50
C LEU A 271 -12.84 -5.45 -20.24
N THR A 272 -12.78 -6.01 -19.06
CA THR A 272 -13.69 -7.08 -18.62
C THR A 272 -14.37 -6.61 -17.34
N LEU A 273 -15.69 -6.76 -17.26
CA LEU A 273 -16.45 -6.48 -16.05
C LEU A 273 -16.51 -7.72 -15.16
N SER A 274 -16.52 -7.51 -13.86
CA SER A 274 -16.71 -8.58 -12.86
C SER A 274 -18.02 -9.34 -13.08
N GLU A 275 -19.06 -8.63 -13.53
CA GLU A 275 -20.38 -9.19 -13.84
C GLU A 275 -20.95 -8.53 -15.11
N HIS A 276 -21.58 -9.34 -15.98
CA HIS A 276 -22.24 -8.86 -17.19
C HIS A 276 -23.76 -8.66 -17.03
N ASN A 277 -24.34 -9.31 -16.04
CA ASN A 277 -25.76 -9.22 -15.71
C ASN A 277 -25.89 -9.00 -14.20
N VAL A 278 -26.41 -7.84 -13.82
CA VAL A 278 -26.61 -7.45 -12.45
C VAL A 278 -28.08 -7.13 -12.23
N THR A 279 -28.67 -7.68 -11.17
CA THR A 279 -30.01 -7.30 -10.73
C THR A 279 -29.88 -6.58 -9.39
N ILE A 280 -30.46 -5.39 -9.30
CA ILE A 280 -30.58 -4.59 -8.07
C ILE A 280 -32.01 -4.07 -7.96
N ASN A 281 -32.55 -4.03 -6.72
CA ASN A 281 -33.86 -3.46 -6.46
C ASN A 281 -33.71 -2.11 -5.74
N VAL A 282 -34.74 -1.28 -5.86
CA VAL A 282 -34.79 -0.01 -5.12
C VAL A 282 -34.79 -0.30 -3.62
N GLY A 283 -33.82 0.27 -2.92
CA GLY A 283 -33.63 0.05 -1.48
C GLY A 283 -32.65 -1.07 -1.11
N ASP A 284 -32.12 -1.80 -2.10
CA ASP A 284 -31.00 -2.72 -1.87
C ASP A 284 -29.72 -1.93 -1.53
N GLU A 285 -28.76 -2.60 -0.89
CA GLU A 285 -27.42 -2.08 -0.71
C GLU A 285 -26.76 -1.82 -2.09
N ASN A 286 -25.92 -0.81 -2.17
CA ASN A 286 -25.20 -0.47 -3.39
C ASN A 286 -24.32 -1.66 -3.83
N LYS A 287 -24.39 -2.00 -5.11
CA LYS A 287 -23.55 -3.03 -5.71
C LYS A 287 -22.40 -2.40 -6.47
N ILE A 288 -21.21 -2.95 -6.37
CA ILE A 288 -20.02 -2.48 -7.07
C ILE A 288 -19.78 -3.37 -8.29
N LEU A 289 -19.58 -2.73 -9.45
CA LEU A 289 -19.04 -3.38 -10.64
C LEU A 289 -17.54 -3.08 -10.72
N ASP A 290 -16.73 -4.12 -10.72
CA ASP A 290 -15.31 -4.00 -10.98
C ASP A 290 -15.02 -4.16 -12.47
N ALA A 291 -14.08 -3.37 -12.97
CA ALA A 291 -13.57 -3.46 -14.32
C ALA A 291 -12.08 -3.82 -14.31
N VAL A 292 -11.74 -4.90 -14.97
CA VAL A 292 -10.35 -5.30 -15.20
C VAL A 292 -9.93 -4.86 -16.59
N ILE A 293 -8.92 -3.99 -16.64
CA ILE A 293 -8.31 -3.52 -17.88
C ILE A 293 -7.05 -4.36 -18.15
N MET A 294 -6.89 -4.79 -19.39
CA MET A 294 -5.70 -5.50 -19.81
C MET A 294 -4.98 -4.78 -20.95
N PRO A 295 -3.68 -4.70 -20.95
CA PRO A 295 -2.80 -5.13 -19.83
C PRO A 295 -3.09 -4.31 -18.57
N GLU A 296 -2.90 -4.90 -17.40
CA GLU A 296 -3.19 -4.29 -16.09
C GLU A 296 -2.48 -2.94 -15.88
N PHE A 297 -1.47 -2.68 -16.68
CA PHE A 297 -0.61 -1.50 -16.65
C PHE A 297 -0.85 -0.51 -17.80
N ALA A 298 -1.98 -0.58 -18.48
CA ALA A 298 -2.34 0.46 -19.44
C ALA A 298 -2.32 1.84 -18.79
N TYR A 299 -1.69 2.86 -19.44
CA TYR A 299 -1.64 4.22 -18.89
C TYR A 299 -3.01 4.90 -18.90
N ASP A 300 -3.91 4.45 -19.76
CA ASP A 300 -5.30 4.89 -19.87
C ASP A 300 -6.25 3.97 -19.11
N ASN A 301 -5.85 3.51 -17.93
CA ASN A 301 -6.59 2.57 -17.09
C ASN A 301 -7.79 3.21 -16.35
N LYS A 302 -8.18 4.42 -16.70
CA LYS A 302 -9.37 5.04 -16.13
C LYS A 302 -10.62 4.52 -16.80
N VAL A 303 -11.50 3.90 -16.03
CA VAL A 303 -12.82 3.48 -16.49
C VAL A 303 -13.79 4.63 -16.34
N ALA A 304 -14.43 5.01 -17.45
CA ALA A 304 -15.55 5.94 -17.41
C ALA A 304 -16.86 5.14 -17.36
N TRP A 305 -17.55 5.22 -16.25
CA TRP A 305 -18.82 4.58 -16.04
C TRP A 305 -19.96 5.50 -16.51
N LYS A 306 -20.93 4.92 -17.18
CA LYS A 306 -22.13 5.64 -17.60
C LYS A 306 -23.34 4.70 -17.63
N SER A 307 -24.43 5.13 -17.04
CA SER A 307 -25.73 4.48 -17.21
C SER A 307 -26.38 4.93 -18.54
N SER A 308 -27.03 4.01 -19.21
CA SER A 308 -27.88 4.33 -20.38
C SER A 308 -29.20 4.97 -19.98
N ASP A 309 -29.64 4.74 -18.74
CA ASP A 309 -30.86 5.33 -18.16
C ASP A 309 -30.70 5.57 -16.66
N GLU A 310 -30.32 6.79 -16.32
CA GLU A 310 -30.12 7.21 -14.93
C GLU A 310 -31.43 7.32 -14.12
N SER A 311 -32.57 7.25 -14.76
CA SER A 311 -33.86 7.18 -14.07
C SER A 311 -34.15 5.79 -13.51
N ILE A 312 -33.44 4.76 -13.99
CA ILE A 312 -33.56 3.36 -13.54
C ILE A 312 -32.36 3.02 -12.62
N VAL A 313 -31.14 3.22 -13.13
CA VAL A 313 -29.91 2.90 -12.38
C VAL A 313 -28.89 4.01 -12.56
N LYS A 314 -28.34 4.50 -11.48
CA LYS A 314 -27.16 5.39 -11.48
C LYS A 314 -25.89 4.59 -11.26
N VAL A 315 -24.80 5.04 -11.85
CA VAL A 315 -23.46 4.50 -11.62
C VAL A 315 -22.50 5.62 -11.23
N SER A 316 -21.74 5.42 -10.16
CA SER A 316 -20.72 6.38 -9.74
C SER A 316 -19.42 6.24 -10.54
N GLU A 317 -18.51 7.19 -10.39
CA GLU A 317 -17.15 7.13 -10.97
C GLU A 317 -16.35 5.88 -10.54
N ASN A 318 -16.73 5.25 -9.42
CA ASN A 318 -16.10 4.06 -8.88
C ASN A 318 -16.89 2.76 -9.20
N GLY A 319 -17.83 2.79 -10.14
CA GLY A 319 -18.60 1.61 -10.53
C GLY A 319 -19.72 1.22 -9.56
N ILE A 320 -20.06 2.07 -8.59
CA ILE A 320 -21.12 1.79 -7.62
C ILE A 320 -22.49 2.01 -8.29
N LEU A 321 -23.30 0.94 -8.30
CA LEU A 321 -24.67 0.95 -8.85
C LEU A 321 -25.66 1.29 -7.77
N THR A 322 -26.61 2.19 -8.08
CA THR A 322 -27.74 2.54 -7.22
C THR A 322 -29.01 2.45 -8.03
N ALA A 323 -29.96 1.60 -7.62
CA ALA A 323 -31.28 1.54 -8.22
C ALA A 323 -32.09 2.80 -7.88
N VAL A 324 -32.79 3.36 -8.87
CA VAL A 324 -33.57 4.61 -8.72
C VAL A 324 -35.07 4.32 -8.80
N SER A 325 -35.48 3.44 -9.71
CA SER A 325 -36.90 3.07 -9.93
C SER A 325 -37.02 1.64 -10.46
#